data_ed4edfc666d06d25059c0100cd70e162
#
_entry.id   ed4edfc666d06d25059c0100cd70e162
#
_cell.length_a   1.000
_cell.length_b   1.000
_cell.length_c   1.000
_cell.angle_alpha   90.00
_cell.angle_beta   90.00
_cell.angle_gamma   90.00
#
_symmetry.space_group_name_H-M   'P 1'
#
loop_
_entity.id
_entity.type
_entity.pdbx_description
1 polymer ?
#
loop_
_entity_poly.entity_id
_entity_poly.type
_entity_poly.pdbx_seq_one_letter_code
_entity_poly.pdbx_strand_id
1 'polypeptide(L)'
;MSFGRIELDVHGMNRHQATVAIDAKLRRAGRDVYRISIIHGYNSGCALRDFIRATYKNHPKVLRIELGLNQGVTDLVLREY
;
A
#
# COMPACT_ATOMS: atom_id res chain seq x y z
N MET A 1 17.96 -3.33 8.36
CA MET A 1 17.44 -2.83 7.08
C MET A 1 16.58 -3.91 6.44
N SER A 2 15.37 -3.59 6.05
CA SER A 2 14.49 -4.58 5.44
C SER A 2 14.55 -4.46 3.92
N PHE A 3 15.28 -5.37 3.32
CA PHE A 3 15.33 -5.45 1.86
C PHE A 3 13.97 -5.84 1.30
N GLY A 4 13.56 -5.16 0.26
CA GLY A 4 12.36 -5.53 -0.44
C GLY A 4 11.07 -5.04 0.16
N ARG A 5 11.10 -4.39 1.31
CA ARG A 5 9.92 -3.84 1.95
C ARG A 5 10.05 -2.33 2.07
N ILE A 6 9.01 -1.62 1.64
CA ILE A 6 8.93 -0.17 1.76
C ILE A 6 7.69 0.16 2.58
N GLU A 7 7.77 1.17 3.43
CA GLU A 7 6.63 1.70 4.15
C GLU A 7 6.24 3.04 3.55
N LEU A 8 4.95 3.27 3.41
CA LEU A 8 4.41 4.52 2.91
C LEU A 8 3.25 4.95 3.80
N ASP A 9 3.39 6.10 4.42
CA ASP A 9 2.38 6.64 5.32
C ASP A 9 1.49 7.60 4.55
N VAL A 10 0.20 7.25 4.45
CA VAL A 10 -0.80 8.06 3.76
C VAL A 10 -1.93 8.47 4.71
N HIS A 11 -1.78 8.25 6.01
CA HIS A 11 -2.84 8.62 6.95
C HIS A 11 -3.12 10.13 6.85
N GLY A 12 -4.37 10.50 6.97
CA GLY A 12 -4.77 11.90 6.86
C GLY A 12 -4.86 12.43 5.43
N MET A 13 -4.44 11.66 4.43
CA MET A 13 -4.57 12.06 3.03
C MET A 13 -5.97 11.77 2.52
N ASN A 14 -6.41 12.57 1.54
CA ASN A 14 -7.63 12.23 0.81
C ASN A 14 -7.29 11.15 -0.24
N ARG A 15 -8.33 10.63 -0.92
CA ARG A 15 -8.16 9.53 -1.88
C ARG A 15 -7.20 9.91 -3.00
N HIS A 16 -7.32 11.13 -3.52
CA HIS A 16 -6.46 11.58 -4.61
C HIS A 16 -4.99 11.65 -4.17
N GLN A 17 -4.74 12.24 -3.00
CA GLN A 17 -3.40 12.37 -2.47
C GLN A 17 -2.78 10.99 -2.21
N ALA A 18 -3.55 10.09 -1.63
CA ALA A 18 -3.07 8.74 -1.36
C ALA A 18 -2.74 8.01 -2.66
N THR A 19 -3.59 8.14 -3.69
CA THR A 19 -3.36 7.51 -4.98
C THR A 19 -2.08 8.03 -5.63
N VAL A 20 -1.86 9.33 -5.61
CA VAL A 20 -0.63 9.90 -6.17
C VAL A 20 0.59 9.35 -5.46
N ALA A 21 0.55 9.29 -4.13
CA ALA A 21 1.69 8.81 -3.34
C ALA A 21 1.96 7.32 -3.60
N ILE A 22 0.91 6.50 -3.62
CA ILE A 22 1.05 5.05 -3.83
C ILE A 22 1.53 4.76 -5.24
N ASP A 23 0.95 5.41 -6.24
CA ASP A 23 1.35 5.21 -7.64
C ASP A 23 2.81 5.60 -7.86
N ALA A 24 3.28 6.65 -7.21
CA ALA A 24 4.67 7.05 -7.32
C ALA A 24 5.60 5.98 -6.75
N LYS A 25 5.23 5.38 -5.62
CA LYS A 25 6.01 4.29 -5.04
C LYS A 25 6.01 3.06 -5.92
N LEU A 26 4.87 2.71 -6.50
CA LEU A 26 4.77 1.56 -7.39
C LEU A 26 5.64 1.75 -8.63
N ARG A 27 5.66 2.95 -9.19
CA ARG A 27 6.50 3.24 -10.36
C ARG A 27 7.99 3.14 -10.05
N ARG A 28 8.37 3.52 -8.84
CA ARG A 28 9.78 3.50 -8.44
C ARG A 28 10.24 2.16 -7.89
N ALA A 29 9.29 1.27 -7.59
CA ALA A 29 9.63 -0.02 -7.02
C ALA A 29 10.38 -0.86 -8.05
N GLY A 30 11.62 -1.20 -7.74
CA GLY A 30 12.42 -2.06 -8.58
C GLY A 30 12.17 -3.54 -8.28
N ARG A 31 12.98 -4.40 -8.90
CA ARG A 31 12.84 -5.84 -8.73
C ARG A 31 13.11 -6.32 -7.31
N ASP A 32 13.88 -5.53 -6.56
CA ASP A 32 14.22 -5.85 -5.19
C ASP A 32 13.08 -5.54 -4.21
N VAL A 33 12.06 -4.78 -4.64
CA VAL A 33 10.93 -4.45 -3.78
C VAL A 33 9.84 -5.47 -4.00
N TYR A 34 9.51 -6.21 -2.95
CA TYR A 34 8.44 -7.21 -3.05
C TYR A 34 7.19 -6.83 -2.27
N ARG A 35 7.25 -5.83 -1.42
CA ARG A 35 6.12 -5.46 -0.56
C ARG A 35 6.14 -3.97 -0.23
N ILE A 36 4.98 -3.33 -0.31
CA ILE A 36 4.79 -1.95 0.15
C ILE A 36 3.74 -1.97 1.24
N SER A 37 4.10 -1.53 2.44
CA SER A 37 3.18 -1.43 3.57
C SER A 37 2.58 -0.03 3.58
N ILE A 38 1.28 0.06 3.34
CA ILE A 38 0.56 1.33 3.29
C ILE A 38 -0.06 1.59 4.66
N ILE A 39 0.39 2.63 5.31
CA ILE A 39 -0.11 3.03 6.62
C ILE A 39 -1.22 4.06 6.40
N HIS A 40 -2.46 3.62 6.47
CA HIS A 40 -3.61 4.49 6.23
C HIS A 40 -4.33 4.90 7.51
N GLY A 41 -4.00 4.25 8.63
CA GLY A 41 -4.67 4.52 9.88
C GLY A 41 -6.06 3.93 9.93
N TYR A 42 -6.71 4.07 11.07
CA TYR A 42 -8.09 3.59 11.24
C TYR A 42 -8.94 4.54 12.09
N ASN A 43 -8.36 5.63 12.57
CA ASN A 43 -9.09 6.55 13.47
C ASN A 43 -10.17 7.35 12.75
N SER A 44 -10.04 7.53 11.45
CA SER A 44 -11.01 8.28 10.64
C SER A 44 -11.99 7.36 9.92
N GLY A 45 -12.14 6.13 10.40
CA GLY A 45 -12.98 5.13 9.76
C GLY A 45 -12.19 4.33 8.75
N CYS A 46 -12.91 3.54 7.95
CA CYS A 46 -12.28 2.61 7.03
C CYS A 46 -12.39 3.02 5.56
N ALA A 47 -12.84 4.23 5.27
CA ALA A 47 -13.07 4.65 3.89
C ALA A 47 -11.79 4.65 3.06
N LEU A 48 -10.70 5.20 3.60
CA LEU A 48 -9.44 5.22 2.87
C LEU A 48 -8.86 3.81 2.71
N ARG A 49 -8.91 3.01 3.77
CA ARG A 49 -8.49 1.62 3.73
C ARG A 49 -9.23 0.85 2.64
N ASP A 50 -10.54 0.93 2.63
CA ASP A 50 -11.37 0.18 1.68
C ASP A 50 -11.13 0.65 0.25
N PHE A 51 -10.95 1.96 0.07
CA PHE A 51 -10.62 2.52 -1.24
C PHE A 51 -9.27 1.97 -1.75
N ILE A 52 -8.26 1.98 -0.90
CA ILE A 52 -6.92 1.49 -1.27
C ILE A 52 -6.99 0.02 -1.65
N ARG A 53 -7.66 -0.80 -0.83
CA ARG A 53 -7.77 -2.23 -1.10
C ARG A 53 -8.51 -2.51 -2.40
N ALA A 54 -9.62 -1.80 -2.64
CA ALA A 54 -10.39 -1.98 -3.86
C ALA A 54 -9.62 -1.53 -5.10
N THR A 55 -8.88 -0.42 -4.98
CA THR A 55 -8.15 0.16 -6.12
C THR A 55 -6.97 -0.69 -6.53
N TYR A 56 -6.22 -1.22 -5.56
CA TYR A 56 -4.92 -1.85 -5.87
C TYR A 56 -4.96 -3.36 -5.95
N LYS A 57 -6.04 -4.02 -5.54
CA LYS A 57 -6.09 -5.47 -5.62
C LYS A 57 -5.97 -6.01 -7.05
N ASN A 58 -6.37 -5.21 -8.03
CA ASN A 58 -6.30 -5.59 -9.44
C ASN A 58 -5.24 -4.81 -10.22
N HIS A 59 -4.37 -4.09 -9.51
CA HIS A 59 -3.32 -3.30 -10.17
C HIS A 59 -2.31 -4.23 -10.83
N PRO A 60 -1.84 -3.92 -12.05
CA PRO A 60 -0.91 -4.79 -12.77
C PRO A 60 0.37 -5.13 -12.01
N LYS A 61 0.85 -4.22 -11.17
CA LYS A 61 2.08 -4.44 -10.40
C LYS A 61 1.83 -5.10 -9.06
N VAL A 62 0.58 -5.27 -8.64
CA VAL A 62 0.25 -5.83 -7.33
C VAL A 62 -0.19 -7.27 -7.52
N LEU A 63 0.57 -8.19 -6.93
CA LEU A 63 0.26 -9.61 -6.99
C LEU A 63 -0.98 -9.93 -6.14
N ARG A 64 -1.00 -9.42 -4.93
CA ARG A 64 -2.14 -9.56 -4.02
C ARG A 64 -2.05 -8.54 -2.90
N ILE A 65 -3.13 -8.41 -2.16
CA ILE A 65 -3.19 -7.56 -0.98
C ILE A 65 -3.18 -8.44 0.25
N GLU A 66 -2.38 -8.08 1.25
CA GLU A 66 -2.39 -8.73 2.55
C GLU A 66 -2.75 -7.73 3.61
N LEU A 67 -3.45 -8.18 4.62
CA LEU A 67 -3.76 -7.36 5.78
C LEU A 67 -2.49 -7.18 6.58
N GLY A 68 -2.22 -5.95 7.00
CA GLY A 68 -1.06 -5.68 7.84
C GLY A 68 -1.20 -6.27 9.22
N LEU A 69 -0.17 -6.09 10.02
CA LEU A 69 -0.15 -6.59 11.40
C LEU A 69 -1.19 -5.91 12.27
N ASN A 70 -1.65 -4.74 11.88
CA ASN A 70 -2.72 -4.04 12.59
C ASN A 70 -3.71 -3.47 11.58
N GLN A 71 -4.85 -2.99 12.07
CA GLN A 71 -5.95 -2.53 11.23
C GLN A 71 -5.64 -1.25 10.46
N GLY A 72 -4.57 -0.56 10.82
CA GLY A 72 -4.19 0.69 10.16
C GLY A 72 -3.23 0.50 8.99
N VAL A 73 -2.92 -0.74 8.61
CA VAL A 73 -1.92 -1.03 7.58
C VAL A 73 -2.47 -2.03 6.57
N THR A 74 -2.21 -1.79 5.30
CA THR A 74 -2.49 -2.75 4.22
C THR A 74 -1.21 -2.94 3.42
N ASP A 75 -0.84 -4.19 3.19
CA ASP A 75 0.36 -4.51 2.42
C ASP A 75 0.01 -4.82 0.99
N LEU A 76 0.71 -4.16 0.07
CA LEU A 76 0.66 -4.49 -1.36
C LEU A 76 1.83 -5.42 -1.65
N VAL A 77 1.54 -6.66 -1.98
CA VAL A 77 2.57 -7.64 -2.29
C VAL A 77 2.82 -7.58 -3.79
N LEU A 78 4.05 -7.26 -4.19
CA LEU A 78 4.39 -7.06 -5.59
C LEU A 78 4.97 -8.32 -6.22
N ARG A 79 5.67 -9.11 -5.43
CA ARG A 79 6.24 -10.39 -5.89
C ARG A 79 6.55 -11.27 -4.69
N GLU A 80 6.72 -12.54 -4.94
CA GLU A 80 7.10 -13.49 -3.92
C GLU A 80 8.49 -14.04 -4.22
N TYR A 81 9.22 -14.28 -3.17
CA TYR A 81 10.50 -14.95 -3.24
C TYR A 81 10.42 -16.30 -2.56
#